data_0fce5d64262834a2b9953d5217db0408
#
_entry.id   0fce5d64262834a2b9953d5217db0408
#
_cell.length_a   1.000
_cell.length_b   1.000
_cell.length_c   1.000
_cell.angle_alpha   90.00
_cell.angle_beta   90.00
_cell.angle_gamma   90.00
#
_symmetry.space_group_name_H-M   'P 1'
#
loop_
_entity.id
_entity.type
_entity.pdbx_description
1 polymer ?
#
loop_
_entity_poly.entity_id
_entity_poly.type
_entity_poly.pdbx_seq_one_letter_code
_entity_poly.pdbx_strand_id
1 'polypeptide(L)'
;LTCDLMSDILSNGRSSRLFRRLVMEKSLFTSIDASITGDIDAGLFLINGRLNQGVSLQQADEAIEEELGRLCRESASEQEISKMVHKFETGYLFSNLSYVDKAANLSYFELIDAAESIDREVEKYYRITPESLQKTAQAVFRANNMSTLYYKAQDSC
;
A
#
# COMPACT_ATOMS: atom_id res chain seq x y z
N LEU A 1 6.51 -5.04 -5.75
CA LEU A 1 6.06 -4.22 -6.88
C LEU A 1 4.54 -4.04 -6.92
N THR A 2 3.76 -5.07 -7.32
CA THR A 2 2.29 -4.96 -7.40
C THR A 2 1.65 -4.71 -6.02
N CYS A 3 2.14 -5.36 -4.96
CA CYS A 3 1.69 -5.09 -3.59
C CYS A 3 2.02 -3.67 -3.13
N ASP A 4 3.14 -3.14 -3.55
CA ASP A 4 3.57 -1.78 -3.27
C ASP A 4 2.61 -0.76 -3.91
N LEU A 5 2.36 -0.91 -5.22
CA LEU A 5 1.36 -0.09 -5.91
C LEU A 5 -0.04 -0.23 -5.31
N MET A 6 -0.39 -1.41 -4.84
CA MET A 6 -1.67 -1.68 -4.18
C MET A 6 -1.77 -0.95 -2.83
N SER A 7 -0.68 -0.90 -2.05
CA SER A 7 -0.65 -0.12 -0.80
C SER A 7 -0.82 1.37 -1.07
N ASP A 8 -0.21 1.88 -2.12
CA ASP A 8 -0.36 3.28 -2.55
C ASP A 8 -1.80 3.62 -2.98
N ILE A 9 -2.45 2.77 -3.76
CA ILE A 9 -3.86 2.95 -4.15
C ILE A 9 -4.77 2.97 -2.91
N LEU A 10 -4.47 2.14 -1.92
CA LEU A 10 -5.26 2.04 -0.69
C LEU A 10 -5.06 3.23 0.23
N SER A 11 -3.84 3.74 0.42
CA SER A 11 -3.56 4.71 1.48
C SER A 11 -2.77 5.95 1.08
N ASN A 12 -2.17 6.01 -0.12
CA ASN A 12 -1.27 7.09 -0.45
C ASN A 12 -2.00 8.37 -0.90
N GLY A 13 -2.21 9.29 0.05
CA GLY A 13 -2.80 10.60 -0.16
C GLY A 13 -4.32 10.66 0.03
N ARG A 14 -4.85 11.89 -0.01
CA ARG A 14 -6.25 12.18 0.32
C ARG A 14 -7.29 11.54 -0.60
N SER A 15 -6.90 11.16 -1.79
CA SER A 15 -7.79 10.50 -2.77
C SER A 15 -7.67 8.98 -2.77
N SER A 16 -6.86 8.41 -1.88
CA SER A 16 -6.73 6.97 -1.71
C SER A 16 -8.02 6.36 -1.15
N ARG A 17 -8.23 5.07 -1.44
CA ARG A 17 -9.50 4.40 -1.15
C ARG A 17 -9.83 4.36 0.34
N LEU A 18 -8.88 3.93 1.18
CA LEU A 18 -9.08 3.85 2.64
C LEU A 18 -9.28 5.24 3.25
N PHE A 19 -8.44 6.22 2.88
CA PHE A 19 -8.57 7.56 3.43
C PHE A 19 -9.91 8.19 3.08
N ARG A 20 -10.28 8.18 1.80
CA ARG A 20 -11.54 8.79 1.36
C ARG A 20 -12.74 8.16 2.05
N ARG A 21 -12.81 6.82 2.06
CA ARG A 21 -14.00 6.12 2.57
C ARG A 21 -14.04 6.02 4.08
N LEU A 22 -12.93 5.66 4.71
CA LEU A 22 -12.93 5.32 6.13
C LEU A 22 -12.64 6.53 7.02
N VAL A 23 -11.87 7.51 6.51
CA VAL A 23 -11.58 8.75 7.25
C VAL A 23 -12.59 9.84 6.90
N MET A 24 -12.77 10.14 5.59
CA MET A 24 -13.57 11.30 5.19
C MET A 24 -15.08 11.01 5.14
N GLU A 25 -15.49 9.89 4.52
CA GLU A 25 -16.93 9.59 4.32
C GLU A 25 -17.55 8.94 5.56
N LYS A 26 -16.96 7.87 6.08
CA LYS A 26 -17.51 7.12 7.23
C LYS A 26 -17.06 7.65 8.60
N SER A 27 -16.00 8.46 8.64
CA SER A 27 -15.42 9.00 9.88
C SER A 27 -15.11 7.95 10.95
N LEU A 28 -14.71 6.75 10.53
CA LEU A 28 -14.40 5.64 11.44
C LEU A 28 -12.97 5.74 11.99
N PHE A 29 -12.06 6.30 11.21
CA PHE A 29 -10.65 6.41 11.55
C PHE A 29 -10.18 7.86 11.61
N THR A 30 -9.31 8.16 12.56
CA THR A 30 -8.54 9.41 12.59
C THR A 30 -7.44 9.37 11.53
N SER A 31 -6.80 8.21 11.38
CA SER A 31 -5.79 7.93 10.36
C SER A 31 -5.83 6.45 10.01
N ILE A 32 -5.53 6.15 8.76
CA ILE A 32 -5.35 4.78 8.28
C ILE A 32 -4.30 4.79 7.18
N ASP A 33 -3.40 3.83 7.22
CA ASP A 33 -2.37 3.64 6.20
C ASP A 33 -2.23 2.17 5.83
N ALA A 34 -1.74 1.93 4.64
CA ALA A 34 -1.35 0.63 4.14
C ALA A 34 0.10 0.70 3.65
N SER A 35 0.87 -0.31 3.99
CA SER A 35 2.28 -0.40 3.62
C SER A 35 2.70 -1.86 3.44
N ILE A 36 3.85 -2.06 2.80
CA ILE A 36 4.51 -3.37 2.76
C ILE A 36 5.82 -3.30 3.52
N THR A 37 6.21 -4.40 4.16
CA THR A 37 7.58 -4.51 4.66
C THR A 37 8.51 -4.63 3.46
N GLY A 38 9.51 -3.73 3.40
CA GLY A 38 10.43 -3.62 2.26
C GLY A 38 11.57 -4.62 2.30
N ASP A 39 11.29 -5.88 2.61
CA ASP A 39 12.30 -6.92 2.75
C ASP A 39 12.66 -7.54 1.40
N ILE A 40 13.87 -8.13 1.31
CA ILE A 40 14.33 -8.88 0.13
C ILE A 40 13.48 -10.13 -0.06
N ASP A 41 13.13 -10.78 1.06
CA ASP A 41 12.25 -11.94 1.10
C ASP A 41 10.76 -11.56 1.18
N ALA A 42 9.89 -12.58 1.27
CA ALA A 42 8.46 -12.38 1.41
C ALA A 42 8.13 -11.56 2.68
N GLY A 43 7.57 -10.39 2.50
CA GLY A 43 7.17 -9.48 3.55
C GLY A 43 5.68 -9.54 3.90
N LEU A 44 5.24 -8.61 4.73
CA LEU A 44 3.86 -8.44 5.14
C LEU A 44 3.21 -7.26 4.43
N PHE A 45 1.94 -7.41 4.09
CA PHE A 45 1.07 -6.29 3.76
C PHE A 45 0.41 -5.82 5.06
N LEU A 46 0.73 -4.62 5.50
CA LEU A 46 0.28 -4.06 6.76
C LEU A 46 -0.79 -3.00 6.52
N ILE A 47 -1.84 -3.03 7.32
CA ILE A 47 -2.82 -1.94 7.41
C ILE A 47 -2.87 -1.51 8.87
N ASN A 48 -2.54 -0.25 9.14
CA ASN A 48 -2.55 0.35 10.47
C ASN A 48 -3.63 1.41 10.52
N GLY A 49 -4.48 1.35 11.53
CA GLY A 49 -5.57 2.30 11.69
C GLY A 49 -5.71 2.80 13.13
N ARG A 50 -5.96 4.10 13.28
CA ARG A 50 -6.34 4.71 14.56
C ARG A 50 -7.80 5.10 14.51
N LEU A 51 -8.61 4.49 15.37
CA LEU A 51 -10.05 4.71 15.43
C LEU A 51 -10.42 6.10 15.97
N ASN A 52 -11.54 6.62 15.50
CA ASN A 52 -12.21 7.74 16.15
C ASN A 52 -12.88 7.28 17.45
N GLN A 53 -13.09 8.24 18.35
CA GLN A 53 -13.77 7.98 19.60
C GLN A 53 -15.18 7.43 19.37
N GLY A 54 -15.54 6.37 20.10
CA GLY A 54 -16.87 5.75 20.02
C GLY A 54 -17.02 4.71 18.91
N VAL A 55 -16.00 4.49 18.07
CA VAL A 55 -16.02 3.44 17.04
C VAL A 55 -15.57 2.11 17.67
N SER A 56 -16.33 1.05 17.42
CA SER A 56 -15.98 -0.29 17.90
C SER A 56 -14.92 -0.93 16.98
N LEU A 57 -14.12 -1.84 17.54
CA LEU A 57 -13.14 -2.61 16.77
C LEU A 57 -13.82 -3.44 15.68
N GLN A 58 -15.00 -4.01 15.96
CA GLN A 58 -15.75 -4.78 14.99
C GLN A 58 -16.17 -3.92 13.78
N GLN A 59 -16.70 -2.71 14.01
CA GLN A 59 -17.05 -1.78 12.92
C GLN A 59 -15.84 -1.41 12.08
N ALA A 60 -14.67 -1.26 12.71
CA ALA A 60 -13.43 -0.96 12.02
C ALA A 60 -12.99 -2.12 11.11
N ASP A 61 -13.02 -3.35 11.63
CA ASP A 61 -12.65 -4.54 10.86
C ASP A 61 -13.56 -4.74 9.66
N GLU A 62 -14.88 -4.72 9.89
CA GLU A 62 -15.87 -4.87 8.83
C GLU A 62 -15.68 -3.82 7.73
N ALA A 63 -15.34 -2.58 8.11
CA ALA A 63 -15.11 -1.50 7.16
C ALA A 63 -13.81 -1.69 6.35
N ILE A 64 -12.74 -2.18 6.96
CA ILE A 64 -11.50 -2.51 6.26
C ILE A 64 -11.73 -3.69 5.31
N GLU A 65 -12.35 -4.76 5.80
CA GLU A 65 -12.66 -5.96 5.00
C GLU A 65 -13.56 -5.62 3.80
N GLU A 66 -14.53 -4.72 3.97
CA GLU A 66 -15.37 -4.23 2.87
C GLU A 66 -14.54 -3.59 1.77
N GLU A 67 -13.60 -2.69 2.12
CA GLU A 67 -12.76 -1.99 1.14
C GLU A 67 -11.74 -2.92 0.46
N LEU A 68 -11.14 -3.85 1.20
CA LEU A 68 -10.27 -4.88 0.64
C LEU A 68 -11.05 -5.83 -0.29
N GLY A 69 -12.23 -6.26 0.15
CA GLY A 69 -13.13 -7.06 -0.67
C GLY A 69 -13.59 -6.34 -1.93
N ARG A 70 -13.76 -5.02 -1.87
CA ARG A 70 -14.06 -4.19 -3.04
C ARG A 70 -12.89 -4.17 -4.02
N LEU A 71 -11.65 -4.00 -3.56
CA LEU A 71 -10.47 -4.05 -4.43
C LEU A 71 -10.31 -5.43 -5.10
N CYS A 72 -10.72 -6.51 -4.41
CA CYS A 72 -10.72 -7.86 -4.98
C CYS A 72 -11.79 -8.07 -6.05
N ARG A 73 -12.95 -7.40 -5.93
CA ARG A 73 -14.08 -7.54 -6.88
C ARG A 73 -14.02 -6.53 -8.01
N GLU A 74 -13.70 -5.29 -7.67
CA GLU A 74 -13.65 -4.15 -8.58
C GLU A 74 -12.19 -3.76 -8.73
N SER A 75 -11.60 -4.06 -9.87
CA SER A 75 -10.21 -3.68 -10.17
C SER A 75 -9.96 -2.19 -9.97
N ALA A 76 -8.71 -1.81 -9.74
CA ALA A 76 -8.33 -0.41 -9.83
C ALA A 76 -8.49 0.07 -11.27
N SER A 77 -8.92 1.32 -11.45
CA SER A 77 -9.00 1.92 -12.77
C SER A 77 -7.59 2.20 -13.33
N GLU A 78 -7.48 2.26 -14.64
CA GLU A 78 -6.22 2.66 -15.30
C GLU A 78 -5.73 4.04 -14.79
N GLN A 79 -6.66 4.95 -14.49
CA GLN A 79 -6.33 6.26 -13.93
C GLN A 79 -5.72 6.16 -12.52
N GLU A 80 -6.23 5.30 -11.65
CA GLU A 80 -5.65 5.08 -10.32
C GLU A 80 -4.25 4.51 -10.44
N ILE A 81 -4.07 3.50 -11.29
CA ILE A 81 -2.76 2.87 -11.54
C ILE A 81 -1.78 3.90 -12.11
N SER A 82 -2.14 4.57 -13.21
CA SER A 82 -1.29 5.56 -13.86
C SER A 82 -0.87 6.68 -12.91
N LYS A 83 -1.80 7.18 -12.09
CA LYS A 83 -1.50 8.20 -11.08
C LYS A 83 -0.45 7.72 -10.07
N MET A 84 -0.53 6.49 -9.59
CA MET A 84 0.42 5.97 -8.62
C MET A 84 1.77 5.66 -9.28
N VAL A 85 1.78 5.15 -10.51
CA VAL A 85 3.01 4.93 -11.28
C VAL A 85 3.75 6.25 -11.51
N HIS A 86 3.08 7.32 -11.95
CA HIS A 86 3.70 8.64 -12.11
C HIS A 86 4.23 9.21 -10.80
N LYS A 87 3.50 8.96 -9.68
CA LYS A 87 3.97 9.38 -8.36
C LYS A 87 5.23 8.63 -7.94
N PHE A 88 5.26 7.30 -8.16
CA PHE A 88 6.45 6.49 -7.94
C PHE A 88 7.62 6.99 -8.79
N GLU A 89 7.42 7.15 -10.10
CA GLU A 89 8.43 7.67 -11.03
C GLU A 89 9.01 9.01 -10.56
N THR A 90 8.13 9.94 -10.19
CA THR A 90 8.54 11.26 -9.68
C THR A 90 9.40 11.12 -8.43
N GLY A 91 8.95 10.34 -7.44
CA GLY A 91 9.73 10.08 -6.21
C GLY A 91 11.06 9.41 -6.49
N TYR A 92 11.06 8.45 -7.41
CA TYR A 92 12.27 7.74 -7.85
C TYR A 92 13.28 8.66 -8.52
N LEU A 93 12.83 9.54 -9.42
CA LEU A 93 13.70 10.54 -10.05
C LEU A 93 14.29 11.50 -9.02
N PHE A 94 13.47 11.97 -8.07
CA PHE A 94 13.97 12.87 -7.00
C PHE A 94 14.96 12.17 -6.08
N SER A 95 14.76 10.91 -5.73
CA SER A 95 15.70 10.15 -4.89
C SER A 95 17.06 9.96 -5.55
N ASN A 96 17.14 9.98 -6.88
CA ASN A 96 18.37 9.83 -7.63
C ASN A 96 19.12 11.17 -7.90
N LEU A 97 18.60 12.31 -7.44
CA LEU A 97 19.29 13.60 -7.51
C LEU A 97 20.47 13.71 -6.52
N SER A 98 20.36 13.05 -5.39
CA SER A 98 21.44 12.96 -4.39
C SER A 98 22.45 11.89 -4.81
N TYR A 99 23.74 12.25 -4.87
CA TYR A 99 24.79 11.28 -5.15
C TYR A 99 24.86 10.15 -4.11
N VAL A 100 24.57 10.46 -2.84
CA VAL A 100 24.57 9.49 -1.74
C VAL A 100 23.43 8.49 -1.93
N ASP A 101 22.21 8.98 -2.19
CA ASP A 101 21.05 8.13 -2.40
C ASP A 101 21.20 7.29 -3.67
N LYS A 102 21.75 7.88 -4.74
CA LYS A 102 22.04 7.15 -5.97
C LYS A 102 23.06 6.03 -5.75
N ALA A 103 24.13 6.29 -4.98
CA ALA A 103 25.10 5.27 -4.64
C ALA A 103 24.51 4.16 -3.78
N ALA A 104 23.67 4.51 -2.80
CA ALA A 104 22.94 3.53 -1.97
C ALA A 104 21.99 2.67 -2.82
N ASN A 105 21.23 3.29 -3.73
CA ASN A 105 20.34 2.58 -4.65
C ASN A 105 21.11 1.62 -5.57
N LEU A 106 22.20 2.07 -6.18
CA LEU A 106 23.05 1.22 -7.02
C LEU A 106 23.60 0.02 -6.24
N SER A 107 24.06 0.25 -5.01
CA SER A 107 24.56 -0.82 -4.14
C SER A 107 23.46 -1.82 -3.76
N TYR A 108 22.24 -1.33 -3.51
CA TYR A 108 21.10 -2.18 -3.23
C TYR A 108 20.71 -3.03 -4.44
N PHE A 109 20.64 -2.45 -5.63
CA PHE A 109 20.35 -3.20 -6.87
C PHE A 109 21.42 -4.23 -7.19
N GLU A 110 22.71 -3.90 -6.98
CA GLU A 110 23.79 -4.87 -7.14
C GLU A 110 23.66 -6.07 -6.19
N LEU A 111 23.16 -5.83 -4.97
CA LEU A 111 22.97 -6.88 -3.98
C LEU A 111 21.83 -7.85 -4.36
N ILE A 112 20.73 -7.35 -4.93
CA ILE A 112 19.52 -8.16 -5.17
C ILE A 112 19.41 -8.72 -6.60
N ASP A 113 20.06 -8.08 -7.58
CA ASP A 113 20.00 -8.48 -9.01
C ASP A 113 21.29 -8.02 -9.72
N ALA A 114 21.27 -6.81 -10.30
CA ALA A 114 22.39 -6.17 -10.94
C ALA A 114 22.19 -4.64 -10.92
N ALA A 115 23.25 -3.87 -10.81
CA ALA A 115 23.17 -2.42 -10.73
C ALA A 115 22.43 -1.78 -11.93
N GLU A 116 22.54 -2.38 -13.12
CA GLU A 116 21.83 -1.91 -14.32
C GLU A 116 20.31 -2.06 -14.23
N SER A 117 19.81 -2.87 -13.31
CA SER A 117 18.36 -3.05 -13.07
C SER A 117 17.70 -1.77 -12.55
N ILE A 118 18.47 -0.85 -12.00
CA ILE A 118 17.99 0.45 -11.52
C ILE A 118 17.28 1.24 -12.62
N ASP A 119 17.77 1.22 -13.85
CA ASP A 119 17.21 2.00 -14.96
C ASP A 119 15.89 1.39 -15.48
N ARG A 120 15.60 0.14 -15.13
CA ARG A 120 14.39 -0.58 -15.54
C ARG A 120 13.32 -0.65 -14.46
N GLU A 121 13.58 -0.12 -13.26
CA GLU A 121 12.64 -0.25 -12.15
C GLU A 121 11.30 0.43 -12.45
N VAL A 122 11.33 1.65 -12.97
CA VAL A 122 10.12 2.39 -13.37
C VAL A 122 9.32 1.65 -14.44
N GLU A 123 10.00 1.07 -15.44
CA GLU A 123 9.34 0.31 -16.50
C GLU A 123 8.52 -0.89 -15.97
N LYS A 124 8.98 -1.53 -14.90
CA LYS A 124 8.26 -2.64 -14.27
C LYS A 124 6.90 -2.19 -13.74
N TYR A 125 6.81 -0.98 -13.18
CA TYR A 125 5.55 -0.41 -12.68
C TYR A 125 4.58 -0.10 -13.83
N TYR A 126 5.07 0.40 -14.96
CA TYR A 126 4.24 0.65 -16.15
C TYR A 126 3.61 -0.62 -16.76
N ARG A 127 4.13 -1.79 -16.44
CA ARG A 127 3.58 -3.08 -16.89
C ARG A 127 2.46 -3.62 -16.01
N ILE A 128 2.15 -2.96 -14.89
CA ILE A 128 1.08 -3.39 -14.00
C ILE A 128 -0.26 -3.01 -14.62
N THR A 129 -1.11 -4.01 -14.82
CA THR A 129 -2.46 -3.83 -15.36
C THR A 129 -3.52 -3.96 -14.27
N PRO A 130 -4.74 -3.44 -14.49
CA PRO A 130 -5.87 -3.65 -13.59
C PRO A 130 -6.08 -5.11 -13.23
N GLU A 131 -6.00 -6.02 -14.19
CA GLU A 131 -6.20 -7.46 -13.99
C GLU A 131 -5.09 -8.08 -13.14
N SER A 132 -3.82 -7.69 -13.36
CA SER A 132 -2.69 -8.20 -12.59
C SER A 132 -2.77 -7.72 -11.12
N LEU A 133 -3.21 -6.48 -10.90
CA LEU A 133 -3.41 -5.91 -9.58
C LEU A 133 -4.57 -6.62 -8.86
N GLN A 134 -5.71 -6.82 -9.53
CA GLN A 134 -6.86 -7.53 -8.97
C GLN A 134 -6.50 -8.97 -8.58
N LYS A 135 -5.79 -9.68 -9.43
CA LYS A 135 -5.33 -11.04 -9.17
C LYS A 135 -4.41 -11.09 -7.94
N THR A 136 -3.53 -10.10 -7.79
CA THR A 136 -2.67 -9.98 -6.61
C THR A 136 -3.49 -9.68 -5.36
N ALA A 137 -4.46 -8.76 -5.44
CA ALA A 137 -5.35 -8.46 -4.31
C ALA A 137 -6.13 -9.71 -3.85
N GLN A 138 -6.67 -10.48 -4.78
CA GLN A 138 -7.36 -11.75 -4.49
C GLN A 138 -6.45 -12.80 -3.85
N ALA A 139 -5.16 -12.80 -4.20
CA ALA A 139 -4.19 -13.73 -3.62
C ALA A 139 -3.75 -13.31 -2.22
N VAL A 140 -3.59 -12.00 -1.97
CA VAL A 140 -3.11 -11.45 -0.70
C VAL A 140 -4.23 -11.36 0.35
N PHE A 141 -5.38 -10.79 -0.01
CA PHE A 141 -6.48 -10.50 0.92
C PHE A 141 -7.47 -11.65 1.07
N ARG A 142 -6.95 -12.86 1.31
CA ARG A 142 -7.77 -14.03 1.65
C ARG A 142 -7.99 -14.09 3.15
N ALA A 143 -9.19 -14.49 3.58
CA ALA A 143 -9.54 -14.59 4.99
C ALA A 143 -8.55 -15.44 5.83
N ASN A 144 -8.00 -16.49 5.23
CA ASN A 144 -7.02 -17.37 5.89
C ASN A 144 -5.58 -16.85 5.82
N ASN A 145 -5.35 -15.68 5.24
CA ASN A 145 -4.04 -15.03 5.10
C ASN A 145 -3.96 -13.71 5.88
N MET A 146 -4.91 -13.47 6.75
CA MET A 146 -5.00 -12.23 7.55
C MET A 146 -4.84 -12.53 9.02
N SER A 147 -4.18 -11.61 9.73
CA SER A 147 -4.09 -11.57 11.18
C SER A 147 -4.37 -10.16 11.66
N THR A 148 -5.23 -10.01 12.66
CA THR A 148 -5.58 -8.70 13.21
C THR A 148 -5.05 -8.58 14.64
N LEU A 149 -4.38 -7.46 14.93
CA LEU A 149 -3.91 -7.09 16.25
C LEU A 149 -4.67 -5.86 16.74
N TYR A 150 -5.32 -5.98 17.90
CA TYR A 150 -5.98 -4.87 18.56
C TYR A 150 -5.14 -4.31 19.68
N TYR A 151 -4.85 -3.01 19.59
CA TYR A 151 -4.23 -2.28 20.68
C TYR A 151 -5.28 -1.38 21.36
N LYS A 152 -5.58 -1.68 22.62
CA LYS A 152 -6.52 -0.88 23.43
C LYS A 152 -5.73 -0.10 24.49
N ALA A 153 -6.09 1.18 24.66
CA ALA A 153 -5.63 1.91 25.83
C ALA A 153 -6.16 1.24 27.09
N GLN A 154 -5.33 1.12 28.10
CA GLN A 154 -5.76 0.69 29.42
C GLN A 154 -6.57 1.83 30.04
N ASP A 155 -7.78 1.54 30.51
CA ASP A 155 -8.57 2.53 31.25
C ASP A 155 -7.73 2.99 32.43
N SER A 156 -7.48 4.30 32.51
CA SER A 156 -6.80 4.90 33.65
C SER A 156 -7.72 4.76 34.85
N CYS A 157 -7.30 4.02 35.88
CA CYS A 157 -7.95 4.02 37.19
C CYS A 157 -7.99 5.39 37.78
#